data_c5093127d41203470d854a11796adf8a
#
_entry.id   c5093127d41203470d854a11796adf8a
#
_cell.length_a   1.000
_cell.length_b   1.000
_cell.length_c   1.000
_cell.angle_alpha   90.00
_cell.angle_beta   90.00
_cell.angle_gamma   90.00
#
_symmetry.space_group_name_H-M   'P 1'
#
loop_
_entity.id
_entity.type
_entity.pdbx_description
1 polymer ?
#
loop_
_entity_poly.entity_id
_entity_poly.type
_entity_poly.pdbx_seq_one_letter_code
_entity_poly.pdbx_strand_id
1 'polypeptide(L)'
;VVRTLDTLGRILTDFGNEVLYITPNEFRSVPLPSYPEIRLSLMPNRKVAKMINDFQPDAIHIATEGPIGRATRRFCKRRGYPFTTSFHTRFAEYANERWKVPTSWGYGILKDFHKDGETMMVATPGLVSELKERGFTNMKLWARGVDLEQFTPGDRSLLDKHERPVFLYVGRLAVEKSIEDFLEADLPGTKVIVGDGPQREELEAKYKDAVFTGPKYGDELTKYYQASDVFVFPSRTDTFGLVNVEALACGVPVAAYP
;
A
#
# COMPACT_ATOMS: atom_id res chain seq x y z
N VAL A 1 -1.66 -0.85 -2.65
CA VAL A 1 -1.75 -0.63 -4.10
C VAL A 1 -2.90 -1.45 -4.69
N VAL A 2 -2.92 -2.79 -4.53
CA VAL A 2 -3.93 -3.67 -5.15
C VAL A 2 -5.35 -3.23 -4.80
N ARG A 3 -5.72 -3.12 -3.52
CA ARG A 3 -7.06 -2.68 -3.09
C ARG A 3 -7.47 -1.33 -3.69
N THR A 4 -6.55 -0.36 -3.72
CA THR A 4 -6.83 0.97 -4.29
C THR A 4 -7.16 0.88 -5.78
N LEU A 5 -6.38 0.10 -6.54
CA LEU A 5 -6.59 -0.06 -7.97
C LEU A 5 -7.87 -0.85 -8.27
N ASP A 6 -8.14 -1.88 -7.51
CA ASP A 6 -9.36 -2.69 -7.64
C ASP A 6 -10.62 -1.83 -7.40
N THR A 7 -10.65 -1.08 -6.30
CA THR A 7 -11.75 -0.15 -6.01
C THR A 7 -11.89 0.91 -7.11
N LEU A 8 -10.77 1.49 -7.55
CA LEU A 8 -10.78 2.50 -8.62
C LEU A 8 -11.35 1.92 -9.92
N GLY A 9 -10.90 0.72 -10.31
CA GLY A 9 -11.40 0.10 -11.54
C GLY A 9 -12.88 -0.26 -11.48
N ARG A 10 -13.37 -0.75 -10.33
CA ARG A 10 -14.80 -0.98 -10.12
C ARG A 10 -15.59 0.31 -10.32
N ILE A 11 -15.18 1.41 -9.66
CA ILE A 11 -15.86 2.72 -9.78
C ILE A 11 -15.80 3.23 -11.23
N LEU A 12 -14.68 3.10 -11.93
CA LEU A 12 -14.58 3.50 -13.33
C LEU A 12 -15.50 2.66 -14.22
N THR A 13 -15.64 1.37 -13.95
CA THR A 13 -16.57 0.50 -14.67
C THR A 13 -18.01 0.89 -14.41
N ASP A 14 -18.37 1.24 -13.18
CA ASP A 14 -19.70 1.74 -12.82
C ASP A 14 -20.03 3.06 -13.52
N PHE A 15 -19.01 3.87 -13.84
CA PHE A 15 -19.13 5.08 -14.67
C PHE A 15 -19.14 4.81 -16.19
N GLY A 16 -19.21 3.54 -16.61
CA GLY A 16 -19.30 3.14 -18.01
C GLY A 16 -17.97 3.07 -18.74
N ASN A 17 -16.84 3.03 -18.04
CA ASN A 17 -15.54 2.85 -18.66
C ASN A 17 -15.16 1.35 -18.73
N GLU A 18 -14.43 0.97 -19.76
CA GLU A 18 -13.78 -0.33 -19.85
C GLU A 18 -12.39 -0.25 -19.23
N VAL A 19 -12.06 -1.15 -18.30
CA VAL A 19 -10.80 -1.13 -17.55
C VAL A 19 -9.99 -2.40 -17.81
N LEU A 20 -8.78 -2.25 -18.33
CA LEU A 20 -7.82 -3.32 -18.51
C LEU A 20 -6.73 -3.25 -17.43
N TYR A 21 -6.60 -4.31 -16.65
CA TYR A 21 -5.47 -4.49 -15.73
C TYR A 21 -4.37 -5.32 -16.40
N ILE A 22 -3.14 -4.81 -16.33
CA ILE A 22 -1.95 -5.56 -16.73
C ILE A 22 -1.14 -5.87 -15.47
N THR A 23 -1.27 -7.10 -14.97
CA THR A 23 -0.73 -7.55 -13.70
C THR A 23 0.35 -8.63 -13.87
N PRO A 24 1.17 -8.93 -12.85
CA PRO A 24 2.15 -10.01 -12.94
C PRO A 24 1.56 -11.40 -13.24
N ASN A 25 0.27 -11.61 -13.00
CA ASN A 25 -0.40 -12.90 -13.21
C ASN A 25 -0.46 -13.30 -14.69
N GLU A 26 -0.45 -12.34 -15.62
CA GLU A 26 -0.43 -12.61 -17.05
C GLU A 26 0.96 -13.00 -17.57
N PHE A 27 2.00 -12.94 -16.74
CA PHE A 27 3.39 -13.14 -17.16
C PHE A 27 4.07 -14.29 -16.41
N ARG A 28 5.08 -14.86 -17.03
CA ARG A 28 6.08 -15.62 -16.27
C ARG A 28 6.76 -14.68 -15.29
N SER A 29 6.79 -15.04 -14.04
CA SER A 29 7.29 -14.16 -12.98
C SER A 29 8.10 -14.95 -11.94
N VAL A 30 9.03 -14.27 -11.29
CA VAL A 30 9.81 -14.77 -10.17
C VAL A 30 9.47 -13.98 -8.91
N PRO A 31 9.52 -14.60 -7.72
CA PRO A 31 9.33 -13.87 -6.48
C PRO A 31 10.48 -12.89 -6.25
N LEU A 32 10.19 -11.73 -5.68
CA LEU A 32 11.24 -10.83 -5.19
C LEU A 32 11.89 -11.46 -3.93
N PRO A 33 13.23 -11.57 -3.88
CA PRO A 33 13.90 -12.00 -2.65
C PRO A 33 13.46 -11.17 -1.46
N SER A 34 13.13 -11.81 -0.34
CA SER A 34 12.60 -11.19 0.89
C SER A 34 11.14 -10.72 0.84
N TYR A 35 10.50 -10.74 -0.32
CA TYR A 35 9.08 -10.39 -0.51
C TYR A 35 8.46 -11.33 -1.56
N PRO A 36 8.30 -12.65 -1.25
CA PRO A 36 7.87 -13.66 -2.23
C PRO A 36 6.52 -13.39 -2.86
N GLU A 37 5.67 -12.66 -2.18
CA GLU A 37 4.36 -12.21 -2.65
C GLU A 37 4.44 -11.13 -3.74
N ILE A 38 5.58 -10.42 -3.82
CA ILE A 38 5.83 -9.46 -4.92
C ILE A 38 6.45 -10.24 -6.08
N ARG A 39 5.68 -10.34 -7.15
CA ARG A 39 6.08 -11.08 -8.36
C ARG A 39 6.68 -10.13 -9.39
N LEU A 40 7.90 -10.43 -9.83
CA LEU A 40 8.59 -9.70 -10.88
C LEU A 40 8.41 -10.39 -12.23
N SER A 41 7.71 -9.74 -13.16
CA SER A 41 7.44 -10.28 -14.49
C SER A 41 8.71 -10.32 -15.35
N LEU A 42 8.92 -11.46 -16.02
CA LEU A 42 10.06 -11.68 -16.90
C LEU A 42 9.69 -11.25 -18.33
N MET A 43 10.58 -10.48 -18.96
CA MET A 43 10.47 -10.04 -20.38
C MET A 43 9.09 -9.46 -20.80
N PRO A 44 8.47 -8.55 -20.01
CA PRO A 44 7.09 -8.14 -20.24
C PRO A 44 6.88 -7.31 -21.51
N ASN A 45 7.93 -6.74 -22.13
CA ASN A 45 7.84 -5.71 -23.15
C ASN A 45 6.91 -6.04 -24.34
N ARG A 46 7.08 -7.25 -24.93
CA ARG A 46 6.29 -7.63 -26.11
C ARG A 46 4.81 -7.86 -25.76
N LYS A 47 4.56 -8.53 -24.64
CA LYS A 47 3.18 -8.84 -24.23
C LYS A 47 2.44 -7.60 -23.77
N VAL A 48 3.09 -6.71 -22.99
CA VAL A 48 2.54 -5.40 -22.62
C VAL A 48 2.18 -4.60 -23.86
N ALA A 49 3.10 -4.50 -24.83
CA ALA A 49 2.84 -3.77 -26.08
C ALA A 49 1.65 -4.37 -26.87
N LYS A 50 1.53 -5.70 -26.91
CA LYS A 50 0.40 -6.37 -27.54
C LYS A 50 -0.90 -6.04 -26.82
N MET A 51 -0.97 -6.19 -25.50
CA MET A 51 -2.18 -5.93 -24.70
C MET A 51 -2.66 -4.49 -24.86
N ILE A 52 -1.75 -3.51 -24.82
CA ILE A 52 -2.11 -2.10 -25.02
C ILE A 52 -2.60 -1.83 -26.44
N ASN A 53 -1.94 -2.38 -27.46
CA ASN A 53 -2.37 -2.20 -28.84
C ASN A 53 -3.72 -2.87 -29.13
N ASP A 54 -3.99 -4.05 -28.55
CA ASP A 54 -5.26 -4.76 -28.74
C ASP A 54 -6.41 -4.03 -28.05
N PHE A 55 -6.16 -3.44 -26.88
CA PHE A 55 -7.16 -2.73 -26.07
C PHE A 55 -7.40 -1.28 -26.57
N GLN A 56 -6.39 -0.62 -27.12
CA GLN A 56 -6.42 0.77 -27.59
C GLN A 56 -6.97 1.77 -26.54
N PRO A 57 -6.33 1.89 -25.37
CA PRO A 57 -6.83 2.70 -24.29
C PRO A 57 -6.81 4.21 -24.61
N ASP A 58 -7.82 4.95 -24.13
CA ASP A 58 -7.84 6.42 -24.14
C ASP A 58 -6.93 7.01 -23.04
N ALA A 59 -6.70 6.27 -21.95
CA ALA A 59 -5.83 6.68 -20.86
C ALA A 59 -4.99 5.52 -20.32
N ILE A 60 -3.75 5.81 -19.95
CA ILE A 60 -2.83 4.83 -19.38
C ILE A 60 -2.33 5.33 -18.01
N HIS A 61 -2.53 4.49 -16.98
CA HIS A 61 -1.99 4.74 -15.64
C HIS A 61 -0.97 3.68 -15.25
N ILE A 62 0.22 4.10 -14.84
CA ILE A 62 1.28 3.20 -14.37
C ILE A 62 1.38 3.28 -12.85
N ALA A 63 0.84 2.29 -12.16
CA ALA A 63 0.72 2.29 -10.72
C ALA A 63 2.01 1.90 -9.98
N THR A 64 2.96 1.22 -10.63
CA THR A 64 4.20 0.76 -9.97
C THR A 64 5.39 0.81 -10.91
N GLU A 65 6.60 0.96 -10.33
CA GLU A 65 7.87 1.12 -11.04
C GLU A 65 8.53 -0.23 -11.42
N GLY A 66 7.82 -1.33 -11.19
CA GLY A 66 8.26 -2.68 -11.50
C GLY A 66 8.48 -2.96 -13.00
N PRO A 67 8.81 -4.21 -13.36
CA PRO A 67 9.11 -4.58 -14.76
C PRO A 67 7.99 -4.24 -15.75
N ILE A 68 6.72 -4.44 -15.36
CA ILE A 68 5.55 -4.09 -16.19
C ILE A 68 5.47 -2.56 -16.37
N GLY A 69 5.57 -1.79 -15.28
CA GLY A 69 5.54 -0.33 -15.36
C GLY A 69 6.65 0.23 -16.25
N ARG A 70 7.87 -0.31 -16.16
CA ARG A 70 8.99 0.07 -17.04
C ARG A 70 8.73 -0.31 -18.51
N ALA A 71 8.08 -1.45 -18.76
CA ALA A 71 7.70 -1.87 -20.09
C ALA A 71 6.63 -0.96 -20.69
N THR A 72 5.60 -0.63 -19.91
CA THR A 72 4.52 0.31 -20.28
C THR A 72 5.07 1.71 -20.56
N ARG A 73 5.88 2.26 -19.63
CA ARG A 73 6.56 3.56 -19.85
C ARG A 73 7.35 3.59 -21.14
N ARG A 74 8.15 2.54 -21.42
CA ARG A 74 8.93 2.44 -22.66
C ARG A 74 8.04 2.39 -23.90
N PHE A 75 6.93 1.67 -23.85
CA PHE A 75 5.94 1.61 -24.92
C PHE A 75 5.33 2.99 -25.16
N CYS A 76 4.85 3.67 -24.14
CA CYS A 76 4.24 4.99 -24.20
C CYS A 76 5.20 6.02 -24.81
N LYS A 77 6.45 6.07 -24.33
CA LYS A 77 7.49 6.97 -24.87
C LYS A 77 7.77 6.74 -26.36
N ARG A 78 7.81 5.48 -26.81
CA ARG A 78 8.09 5.16 -28.22
C ARG A 78 6.93 5.46 -29.14
N ARG A 79 5.72 5.44 -28.64
CA ARG A 79 4.49 5.61 -29.42
C ARG A 79 3.84 6.97 -29.23
N GLY A 80 4.37 7.82 -28.34
CA GLY A 80 3.79 9.12 -28.05
C GLY A 80 2.48 9.05 -27.24
N TYR A 81 2.22 7.96 -26.51
CA TYR A 81 1.06 7.88 -25.65
C TYR A 81 1.29 8.67 -24.36
N PRO A 82 0.38 9.59 -23.99
CA PRO A 82 0.40 10.20 -22.68
C PRO A 82 0.10 9.14 -21.59
N PHE A 83 0.70 9.29 -20.43
CA PHE A 83 0.44 8.40 -19.29
C PHE A 83 0.63 9.12 -17.98
N THR A 84 -0.07 8.64 -16.96
CA THR A 84 0.10 9.09 -15.58
C THR A 84 0.79 8.00 -14.74
N THR A 85 1.35 8.40 -13.61
CA THR A 85 1.99 7.48 -12.66
C THR A 85 1.50 7.73 -11.25
N SER A 86 1.79 6.83 -10.32
CA SER A 86 1.53 7.03 -8.89
C SER A 86 2.74 6.71 -8.04
N PHE A 87 3.00 7.52 -7.02
CA PHE A 87 3.96 7.23 -5.98
C PHE A 87 3.25 6.54 -4.81
N HIS A 88 3.29 5.21 -4.80
CA HIS A 88 2.57 4.40 -3.81
C HIS A 88 3.43 3.89 -2.67
N THR A 89 4.74 3.76 -2.90
CA THR A 89 5.63 3.07 -1.98
C THR A 89 6.97 3.78 -1.88
N ARG A 90 7.47 3.95 -0.67
CA ARG A 90 8.78 4.51 -0.39
C ARG A 90 9.88 3.45 -0.64
N PHE A 91 10.03 3.01 -1.89
CA PHE A 91 11.01 1.98 -2.25
C PHE A 91 12.45 2.35 -1.91
N ALA A 92 12.79 3.63 -1.93
CA ALA A 92 14.12 4.10 -1.58
C ALA A 92 14.44 3.83 -0.10
N GLU A 93 13.48 4.09 0.79
CA GLU A 93 13.58 3.80 2.22
C GLU A 93 13.62 2.29 2.48
N TYR A 94 12.73 1.52 1.87
CA TYR A 94 12.71 0.06 2.01
C TYR A 94 14.03 -0.58 1.55
N ALA A 95 14.60 -0.11 0.44
CA ALA A 95 15.89 -0.58 -0.04
C ALA A 95 17.04 -0.17 0.92
N ASN A 96 16.95 1.02 1.52
CA ASN A 96 17.94 1.47 2.51
C ASN A 96 17.87 0.63 3.79
N GLU A 97 16.69 0.45 4.37
CA GLU A 97 16.49 -0.30 5.61
C GLU A 97 17.01 -1.73 5.48
N ARG A 98 16.73 -2.37 4.35
CA ARG A 98 16.98 -3.78 4.15
C ARG A 98 18.36 -4.08 3.56
N TRP A 99 18.82 -3.31 2.59
CA TRP A 99 20.06 -3.57 1.85
C TRP A 99 21.10 -2.46 1.98
N LYS A 100 20.83 -1.47 2.84
CA LYS A 100 21.70 -0.31 3.06
C LYS A 100 22.03 0.47 1.78
N VAL A 101 21.16 0.41 0.78
CA VAL A 101 21.29 1.21 -0.46
C VAL A 101 21.04 2.68 -0.11
N PRO A 102 21.91 3.61 -0.52
CA PRO A 102 21.68 5.05 -0.27
C PRO A 102 20.33 5.50 -0.85
N THR A 103 19.51 6.17 -0.02
CA THR A 103 18.17 6.64 -0.45
C THR A 103 18.24 7.58 -1.64
N SER A 104 19.33 8.37 -1.77
CA SER A 104 19.57 9.26 -2.91
C SER A 104 19.58 8.53 -4.26
N TRP A 105 20.14 7.33 -4.30
CA TRP A 105 20.13 6.50 -5.51
C TRP A 105 18.73 5.98 -5.82
N GLY A 106 18.02 5.51 -4.80
CA GLY A 106 16.63 5.07 -4.93
C GLY A 106 15.75 6.19 -5.49
N TYR A 107 15.82 7.38 -4.92
CA TYR A 107 15.08 8.54 -5.41
C TYR A 107 15.51 9.01 -6.80
N GLY A 108 16.78 8.88 -7.16
CA GLY A 108 17.26 9.15 -8.52
C GLY A 108 16.58 8.26 -9.55
N ILE A 109 16.46 6.96 -9.26
CA ILE A 109 15.78 5.98 -10.12
C ILE A 109 14.27 6.27 -10.21
N LEU A 110 13.63 6.57 -9.09
CA LEU A 110 12.20 6.91 -9.05
C LEU A 110 11.91 8.19 -9.82
N LYS A 111 12.72 9.23 -9.62
CA LYS A 111 12.61 10.50 -10.35
C LYS A 111 12.75 10.29 -11.86
N ASP A 112 13.76 9.52 -12.31
CA ASP A 112 13.89 9.18 -13.74
C ASP A 112 12.67 8.44 -14.27
N PHE A 113 12.07 7.55 -13.47
CA PHE A 113 10.88 6.81 -13.87
C PHE A 113 9.66 7.72 -14.06
N HIS A 114 9.40 8.61 -13.12
CA HIS A 114 8.18 9.43 -13.09
C HIS A 114 8.24 10.68 -13.97
N LYS A 115 9.42 11.19 -14.28
CA LYS A 115 9.60 12.46 -15.04
C LYS A 115 8.94 12.50 -16.43
N ASP A 116 8.76 11.32 -17.07
CA ASP A 116 8.18 11.24 -18.41
C ASP A 116 6.65 11.13 -18.39
N GLY A 117 6.03 10.91 -17.24
CA GLY A 117 4.58 10.93 -17.08
C GLY A 117 4.06 12.37 -17.09
N GLU A 118 2.86 12.59 -17.63
CA GLU A 118 2.21 13.91 -17.57
C GLU A 118 1.99 14.35 -16.12
N THR A 119 1.62 13.39 -15.28
CA THR A 119 1.36 13.62 -13.85
C THR A 119 1.75 12.41 -13.03
N MET A 120 2.44 12.65 -11.92
CA MET A 120 2.65 11.68 -10.85
C MET A 120 1.65 11.95 -9.71
N MET A 121 0.80 10.98 -9.42
CA MET A 121 -0.19 11.07 -8.35
C MET A 121 0.45 10.78 -7.00
N VAL A 122 0.24 11.67 -6.02
CA VAL A 122 0.83 11.60 -4.68
C VAL A 122 -0.27 11.72 -3.63
N ALA A 123 -0.21 10.90 -2.58
CA ALA A 123 -1.35 10.70 -1.69
C ALA A 123 -1.57 11.79 -0.64
N THR A 124 -0.51 12.49 -0.18
CA THR A 124 -0.61 13.51 0.88
C THR A 124 0.14 14.79 0.55
N PRO A 125 -0.30 15.96 1.09
CA PRO A 125 0.43 17.22 0.91
C PRO A 125 1.86 17.17 1.46
N GLY A 126 2.07 16.52 2.61
CA GLY A 126 3.41 16.36 3.21
C GLY A 126 4.36 15.61 2.27
N LEU A 127 3.89 14.51 1.67
CA LEU A 127 4.69 13.75 0.70
C LEU A 127 4.95 14.55 -0.58
N VAL A 128 4.00 15.37 -1.04
CA VAL A 128 4.24 16.29 -2.17
C VAL A 128 5.37 17.27 -1.85
N SER A 129 5.37 17.88 -0.65
CA SER A 129 6.42 18.80 -0.22
C SER A 129 7.78 18.12 -0.16
N GLU A 130 7.87 16.94 0.46
CA GLU A 130 9.09 16.15 0.55
C GLU A 130 9.65 15.77 -0.83
N LEU A 131 8.80 15.27 -1.73
CA LEU A 131 9.22 14.90 -3.08
C LEU A 131 9.65 16.13 -3.91
N LYS A 132 9.02 17.28 -3.68
CA LYS A 132 9.41 18.54 -4.32
C LYS A 132 10.82 18.96 -3.93
N GLU A 133 11.19 18.84 -2.65
CA GLU A 133 12.55 19.09 -2.16
C GLU A 133 13.58 18.14 -2.81
N ARG A 134 13.16 16.93 -3.14
CA ARG A 134 13.97 15.93 -3.87
C ARG A 134 13.99 16.15 -5.39
N GLY A 135 13.31 17.21 -5.88
CA GLY A 135 13.31 17.66 -7.27
C GLY A 135 12.33 16.91 -8.19
N PHE A 136 11.24 16.36 -7.64
CA PHE A 136 10.10 15.93 -8.47
C PHE A 136 9.24 17.15 -8.82
N THR A 137 8.73 17.23 -10.05
CA THR A 137 8.07 18.44 -10.55
C THR A 137 6.63 18.22 -11.06
N ASN A 138 6.33 17.05 -11.60
CA ASN A 138 5.04 16.74 -12.24
C ASN A 138 4.03 16.09 -11.29
N MET A 139 3.90 16.60 -10.07
CA MET A 139 3.06 15.99 -9.03
C MET A 139 1.66 16.59 -8.97
N LYS A 140 0.70 15.73 -8.66
CA LYS A 140 -0.68 16.12 -8.36
C LYS A 140 -1.17 15.36 -7.13
N LEU A 141 -1.83 16.08 -6.22
CA LEU A 141 -2.41 15.45 -5.04
C LEU A 141 -3.57 14.55 -5.47
N TRP A 142 -3.52 13.31 -5.02
CA TRP A 142 -4.57 12.33 -5.18
C TRP A 142 -4.83 11.64 -3.83
N ALA A 143 -5.65 12.28 -3.01
CA ALA A 143 -6.06 11.74 -1.71
C ALA A 143 -6.78 10.40 -1.88
N ARG A 144 -6.63 9.54 -0.87
CA ARG A 144 -7.33 8.26 -0.82
C ARG A 144 -8.64 8.42 -0.06
N GLY A 145 -9.65 7.72 -0.53
CA GLY A 145 -10.90 7.55 0.20
C GLY A 145 -10.96 6.24 0.97
N VAL A 146 -12.00 6.10 1.77
CA VAL A 146 -12.40 4.88 2.46
C VAL A 146 -13.84 4.56 2.08
N ASP A 147 -14.16 3.28 2.00
CA ASP A 147 -15.53 2.81 1.76
C ASP A 147 -16.35 2.95 3.04
N LEU A 148 -17.21 3.98 3.10
CA LEU A 148 -18.05 4.26 4.28
C LEU A 148 -19.27 3.33 4.40
N GLU A 149 -19.59 2.54 3.38
CA GLU A 149 -20.59 1.48 3.48
C GLU A 149 -20.02 0.26 4.19
N GLN A 150 -18.76 -0.06 3.92
CA GLN A 150 -18.05 -1.15 4.57
C GLN A 150 -17.52 -0.75 5.96
N PHE A 151 -16.80 0.36 6.07
CA PHE A 151 -16.18 0.81 7.32
C PHE A 151 -17.07 1.83 8.01
N THR A 152 -17.81 1.37 9.02
CA THR A 152 -18.77 2.16 9.79
C THR A 152 -18.73 1.72 11.25
N PRO A 153 -19.09 2.57 12.24
CA PRO A 153 -19.26 2.14 13.62
C PRO A 153 -20.27 1.00 13.74
N GLY A 154 -20.03 0.06 14.64
CA GLY A 154 -20.88 -1.12 14.77
C GLY A 154 -20.68 -1.90 16.07
N ASP A 155 -20.94 -3.20 16.02
CA ASP A 155 -20.87 -4.09 17.17
C ASP A 155 -19.43 -4.26 17.67
N ARG A 156 -19.26 -4.10 18.99
CA ARG A 156 -17.96 -4.19 19.68
C ARG A 156 -17.71 -5.54 20.36
N SER A 157 -18.65 -6.47 20.30
CA SER A 157 -18.64 -7.72 21.09
C SER A 157 -17.54 -8.72 20.68
N LEU A 158 -16.99 -8.62 19.47
CA LEU A 158 -16.00 -9.58 18.96
C LEU A 158 -14.80 -9.78 19.90
N LEU A 159 -14.39 -8.73 20.62
CA LEU A 159 -13.21 -8.72 21.48
C LEU A 159 -13.55 -8.62 22.98
N ASP A 160 -14.81 -8.85 23.39
CA ASP A 160 -15.26 -8.73 24.78
C ASP A 160 -14.56 -9.70 25.76
N LYS A 161 -14.01 -10.81 25.24
CA LYS A 161 -13.22 -11.75 26.05
C LYS A 161 -11.83 -11.24 26.43
N HIS A 162 -11.41 -10.12 25.86
CA HIS A 162 -10.10 -9.54 26.08
C HIS A 162 -10.17 -8.37 27.07
N GLU A 163 -9.11 -8.20 27.84
CA GLU A 163 -8.97 -7.07 28.76
C GLU A 163 -8.90 -5.76 27.99
N ARG A 164 -9.70 -4.77 28.40
CA ARG A 164 -9.73 -3.43 27.78
C ARG A 164 -8.77 -2.49 28.51
N PRO A 165 -8.25 -1.45 27.80
CA PRO A 165 -8.53 -1.14 26.40
C PRO A 165 -7.90 -2.13 25.42
N VAL A 166 -8.57 -2.36 24.27
CA VAL A 166 -8.04 -3.16 23.18
C VAL A 166 -7.34 -2.26 22.17
N PHE A 167 -6.04 -2.46 22.01
CA PHE A 167 -5.20 -1.77 21.03
C PHE A 167 -5.07 -2.64 19.78
N LEU A 168 -5.49 -2.12 18.63
CA LEU A 168 -5.50 -2.84 17.38
C LEU A 168 -4.38 -2.35 16.45
N TYR A 169 -3.64 -3.28 15.86
CA TYR A 169 -2.81 -3.07 14.68
C TYR A 169 -3.40 -3.83 13.50
N VAL A 170 -3.45 -3.21 12.33
CA VAL A 170 -3.82 -3.87 11.07
C VAL A 170 -2.76 -3.55 10.03
N GLY A 171 -2.12 -4.59 9.49
CA GLY A 171 -1.13 -4.38 8.45
C GLY A 171 -0.22 -5.57 8.22
N ARG A 172 0.75 -5.33 7.34
CA ARG A 172 1.80 -6.30 7.06
C ARG A 172 2.78 -6.38 8.23
N LEU A 173 3.18 -7.59 8.61
CA LEU A 173 4.16 -7.83 9.66
C LEU A 173 5.56 -7.87 9.05
N ALA A 174 6.19 -6.69 8.96
CA ALA A 174 7.50 -6.51 8.33
C ALA A 174 8.26 -5.35 8.99
N VAL A 175 9.59 -5.38 8.89
CA VAL A 175 10.51 -4.45 9.56
C VAL A 175 10.15 -2.98 9.30
N GLU A 176 9.79 -2.63 8.06
CA GLU A 176 9.42 -1.28 7.66
C GLU A 176 8.12 -0.75 8.32
N LYS A 177 7.38 -1.61 9.02
CA LYS A 177 6.15 -1.24 9.75
C LYS A 177 6.38 -0.93 11.22
N SER A 178 7.60 -1.12 11.72
CA SER A 178 8.01 -0.82 13.10
C SER A 178 7.02 -1.36 14.14
N ILE A 179 6.46 -2.55 13.91
CA ILE A 179 5.43 -3.12 14.78
C ILE A 179 5.97 -3.41 16.20
N GLU A 180 7.27 -3.63 16.32
CA GLU A 180 7.91 -3.84 17.62
C GLU A 180 7.82 -2.61 18.52
N ASP A 181 7.84 -1.38 17.97
CA ASP A 181 7.60 -0.15 18.74
C ASP A 181 6.25 -0.20 19.48
N PHE A 182 5.23 -0.81 18.84
CA PHE A 182 3.93 -1.02 19.48
C PHE A 182 3.92 -2.20 20.45
N LEU A 183 4.55 -3.30 20.08
CA LEU A 183 4.55 -4.51 20.91
C LEU A 183 5.36 -4.32 22.22
N GLU A 184 6.43 -3.53 22.18
CA GLU A 184 7.29 -3.19 23.32
C GLU A 184 6.70 -2.09 24.23
N ALA A 185 5.73 -1.30 23.73
CA ALA A 185 5.10 -0.25 24.55
C ALA A 185 4.40 -0.86 25.76
N ASP A 186 4.66 -0.31 26.95
CA ASP A 186 3.96 -0.68 28.18
C ASP A 186 2.55 -0.04 28.19
N LEU A 187 1.57 -0.84 27.79
CA LEU A 187 0.17 -0.42 27.66
C LEU A 187 -0.72 -1.36 28.47
N PRO A 188 -1.71 -0.83 29.21
CA PRO A 188 -2.71 -1.67 29.88
C PRO A 188 -3.61 -2.35 28.84
N GLY A 189 -4.22 -3.49 29.22
CA GLY A 189 -5.18 -4.19 28.36
C GLY A 189 -4.53 -5.06 27.27
N THR A 190 -5.21 -5.24 26.14
CA THR A 190 -4.85 -6.26 25.16
C THR A 190 -4.36 -5.66 23.82
N LYS A 191 -3.24 -6.16 23.32
CA LYS A 191 -2.72 -5.85 21.98
C LYS A 191 -3.22 -6.90 20.98
N VAL A 192 -3.97 -6.49 19.96
CA VAL A 192 -4.50 -7.35 18.90
C VAL A 192 -3.86 -7.01 17.57
N ILE A 193 -3.32 -8.02 16.91
CA ILE A 193 -2.54 -7.89 15.68
C ILE A 193 -3.27 -8.62 14.54
N VAL A 194 -3.76 -7.86 13.58
CA VAL A 194 -4.41 -8.37 12.37
C VAL A 194 -3.48 -8.20 11.18
N GLY A 195 -3.07 -9.30 10.60
CA GLY A 195 -2.20 -9.27 9.42
C GLY A 195 -1.28 -10.46 9.30
N ASP A 196 -0.41 -10.39 8.30
CA ASP A 196 0.59 -11.41 8.01
C ASP A 196 1.85 -10.76 7.43
N GLY A 197 2.95 -11.50 7.40
CA GLY A 197 4.20 -11.00 6.84
C GLY A 197 5.42 -11.78 7.31
N PRO A 198 6.60 -11.43 6.78
CA PRO A 198 7.83 -12.18 7.04
C PRO A 198 8.28 -12.21 8.51
N GLN A 199 7.82 -11.29 9.34
CA GLN A 199 8.16 -11.27 10.77
C GLN A 199 7.13 -12.01 11.66
N ARG A 200 6.06 -12.56 11.10
CA ARG A 200 4.97 -13.11 11.90
C ARG A 200 5.42 -14.15 12.90
N GLU A 201 6.13 -15.19 12.46
CA GLU A 201 6.58 -16.30 13.33
C GLU A 201 7.50 -15.80 14.45
N GLU A 202 8.41 -14.88 14.13
CA GLU A 202 9.32 -14.27 15.09
C GLU A 202 8.56 -13.45 16.14
N LEU A 203 7.62 -12.60 15.71
CA LEU A 203 6.83 -11.74 16.60
C LEU A 203 5.89 -12.57 17.51
N GLU A 204 5.22 -13.59 16.96
CA GLU A 204 4.38 -14.52 17.74
C GLU A 204 5.20 -15.30 18.78
N ALA A 205 6.46 -15.64 18.44
CA ALA A 205 7.34 -16.31 19.38
C ALA A 205 7.83 -15.39 20.51
N LYS A 206 8.11 -14.13 20.20
CA LYS A 206 8.66 -13.12 21.13
C LYS A 206 7.59 -12.49 22.05
N TYR A 207 6.41 -12.18 21.53
CA TYR A 207 5.37 -11.41 22.22
C TYR A 207 4.13 -12.29 22.52
N LYS A 208 4.23 -13.15 23.52
CA LYS A 208 3.19 -14.13 23.87
C LYS A 208 1.91 -13.52 24.43
N ASP A 209 2.00 -12.29 24.96
CA ASP A 209 0.86 -11.57 25.55
C ASP A 209 0.03 -10.82 24.46
N ALA A 210 0.52 -10.75 23.23
CA ALA A 210 -0.23 -10.18 22.13
C ALA A 210 -1.04 -11.24 21.36
N VAL A 211 -2.21 -10.84 20.87
CA VAL A 211 -3.14 -11.72 20.17
C VAL A 211 -2.94 -11.57 18.65
N PHE A 212 -2.32 -12.53 18.00
CA PHE A 212 -2.15 -12.57 16.56
C PHE A 212 -3.29 -13.35 15.90
N THR A 213 -4.06 -12.69 15.05
CA THR A 213 -5.28 -13.27 14.44
C THR A 213 -5.07 -13.77 13.02
N GLY A 214 -3.95 -13.45 12.42
CA GLY A 214 -3.73 -13.62 10.98
C GLY A 214 -4.43 -12.54 10.14
N PRO A 215 -4.35 -12.63 8.81
CA PRO A 215 -4.96 -11.66 7.91
C PRO A 215 -6.49 -11.75 7.95
N LYS A 216 -7.16 -10.59 7.91
CA LYS A 216 -8.61 -10.44 7.85
C LYS A 216 -8.99 -9.51 6.71
N TYR A 217 -10.17 -9.73 6.11
CA TYR A 217 -10.63 -9.00 4.92
C TYR A 217 -12.13 -8.69 5.03
N GLY A 218 -12.59 -7.72 4.25
CA GLY A 218 -14.01 -7.39 4.16
C GLY A 218 -14.65 -7.13 5.52
N ASP A 219 -15.84 -7.64 5.73
CA ASP A 219 -16.63 -7.45 6.96
C ASP A 219 -15.94 -8.02 8.21
N GLU A 220 -15.16 -9.08 8.06
CA GLU A 220 -14.40 -9.62 9.19
C GLU A 220 -13.37 -8.62 9.70
N LEU A 221 -12.64 -7.94 8.81
CA LEU A 221 -11.72 -6.88 9.17
C LEU A 221 -12.44 -5.70 9.82
N THR A 222 -13.58 -5.29 9.28
CA THR A 222 -14.39 -4.20 9.84
C THR A 222 -14.78 -4.47 11.30
N LYS A 223 -15.17 -5.71 11.62
CA LYS A 223 -15.52 -6.10 13.00
C LYS A 223 -14.34 -5.96 13.98
N TYR A 224 -13.10 -6.18 13.54
CA TYR A 224 -11.93 -5.93 14.41
C TYR A 224 -11.73 -4.45 14.68
N TYR A 225 -11.91 -3.57 13.69
CA TYR A 225 -11.90 -2.13 13.94
C TYR A 225 -13.02 -1.75 14.92
N GLN A 226 -14.27 -2.13 14.67
CA GLN A 226 -15.42 -1.81 15.49
C GLN A 226 -15.24 -2.22 16.94
N ALA A 227 -14.62 -3.39 17.20
CA ALA A 227 -14.43 -3.95 18.53
C ALA A 227 -13.24 -3.36 19.30
N SER A 228 -12.36 -2.61 18.68
CA SER A 228 -11.16 -2.02 19.30
C SER A 228 -11.44 -0.66 19.96
N ASP A 229 -10.56 -0.26 20.89
CA ASP A 229 -10.64 1.03 21.59
C ASP A 229 -9.69 2.05 20.99
N VAL A 230 -8.50 1.60 20.50
CA VAL A 230 -7.49 2.44 19.87
C VAL A 230 -6.86 1.68 18.72
N PHE A 231 -6.75 2.32 17.56
CA PHE A 231 -5.96 1.81 16.45
C PHE A 231 -4.53 2.36 16.54
N VAL A 232 -3.54 1.48 16.51
CA VAL A 232 -2.13 1.86 16.62
C VAL A 232 -1.44 1.69 15.27
N PHE A 233 -0.82 2.77 14.79
CA PHE A 233 -0.12 2.81 13.51
C PHE A 233 1.35 3.21 13.70
N PRO A 234 2.25 2.26 14.00
CA PRO A 234 3.65 2.56 14.31
C PRO A 234 4.53 2.75 13.07
N SER A 235 3.96 2.67 11.87
CA SER A 235 4.72 2.79 10.63
C SER A 235 5.18 4.23 10.37
N ARG A 236 6.48 4.40 10.08
CA ARG A 236 7.11 5.69 9.74
C ARG A 236 7.29 5.88 8.23
N THR A 237 7.07 4.85 7.43
CA THR A 237 7.42 4.81 6.00
C THR A 237 6.22 4.71 5.07
N ASP A 238 5.00 4.78 5.59
CA ASP A 238 3.81 4.75 4.76
C ASP A 238 3.59 6.05 3.99
N THR A 239 3.04 5.94 2.80
CA THR A 239 2.71 7.10 1.95
C THR A 239 1.37 7.72 2.30
N PHE A 240 0.45 6.96 2.92
CA PHE A 240 -0.87 7.42 3.32
C PHE A 240 -1.43 6.67 4.56
N GLY A 241 -1.33 5.33 4.59
CA GLY A 241 -1.92 4.53 5.67
C GLY A 241 -3.45 4.43 5.56
N LEU A 242 -3.97 3.75 4.53
CA LEU A 242 -5.43 3.52 4.37
C LEU A 242 -6.09 2.98 5.64
N VAL A 243 -5.40 2.14 6.38
CA VAL A 243 -5.86 1.57 7.65
C VAL A 243 -6.21 2.61 8.71
N ASN A 244 -5.58 3.80 8.67
CA ASN A 244 -5.90 4.92 9.57
C ASN A 244 -7.30 5.47 9.28
N VAL A 245 -7.63 5.68 8.00
CA VAL A 245 -8.95 6.19 7.62
C VAL A 245 -10.04 5.12 7.76
N GLU A 246 -9.70 3.84 7.61
CA GLU A 246 -10.58 2.71 7.92
C GLU A 246 -10.95 2.69 9.42
N ALA A 247 -9.95 2.84 10.30
CA ALA A 247 -10.16 2.93 11.76
C ALA A 247 -11.03 4.14 12.12
N LEU A 248 -10.70 5.33 11.60
CA LEU A 248 -11.48 6.55 11.84
C LEU A 248 -12.92 6.44 11.34
N ALA A 249 -13.14 5.80 10.19
CA ALA A 249 -14.48 5.55 9.65
C ALA A 249 -15.30 4.62 10.56
N CYS A 250 -14.65 3.66 11.23
CA CYS A 250 -15.27 2.81 12.25
C CYS A 250 -15.43 3.50 13.62
N GLY A 251 -15.07 4.78 13.76
CA GLY A 251 -15.17 5.54 15.01
C GLY A 251 -14.04 5.25 16.01
N VAL A 252 -12.93 4.68 15.57
CA VAL A 252 -11.80 4.30 16.42
C VAL A 252 -10.71 5.36 16.35
N PRO A 253 -10.27 5.93 17.49
CA PRO A 253 -9.16 6.88 17.51
C PRO A 253 -7.85 6.23 17.08
N VAL A 254 -7.00 7.01 16.42
CA VAL A 254 -5.71 6.55 15.87
C VAL A 254 -4.55 7.12 16.67
N ALA A 255 -3.66 6.23 17.14
CA ALA A 255 -2.36 6.57 17.68
C ALA A 255 -1.29 6.28 16.62
N ALA A 256 -0.64 7.32 16.10
CA ALA A 256 0.37 7.22 15.05
C ALA A 256 1.55 8.15 15.34
N TYR A 257 2.69 7.89 14.71
CA TYR A 257 3.77 8.85 14.68
C TYR A 257 3.36 10.09 13.85
N PRO A 258 3.87 11.27 14.21
CA PRO A 258 3.61 12.51 13.48
C PRO A 258 4.20 12.51 12.06
#